data_3e67e63735cc5b9f3ba253a63a12d709
#
_entry.id   3e67e63735cc5b9f3ba253a63a12d709
#
_cell.length_a   1.000
_cell.length_b   1.000
_cell.length_c   1.000
_cell.angle_alpha   90.00
_cell.angle_beta   90.00
_cell.angle_gamma   90.00
#
_symmetry.space_group_name_H-M   'P 1'
#
loop_
_entity.id
_entity.type
_entity.pdbx_description
1 polymer ?
#
loop_
_entity_poly.entity_id
_entity_poly.type
_entity_poly.pdbx_seq_one_letter_code
_entity_poly.pdbx_strand_id
1 'polypeptide(L)'
;MIILFTEKKPNENSIIVSSKSNINIDIYIDSFLSIIMASQSIKNIMKYKRKNSESIIFDISLLDKQFVNAFINRITQGLYTFDKYITKKIKSLKIYIYAPQISSQVKEDLVTICQNAKHTRDMVNEPSNKSTPATFANNVTNLFKKNKKVSIKILKFKEIKKQGLGLVDAIGNSSINPARFVVIDYHPNNSKKCICLIGKGVTIDTGGYSIKSTASMNNMHMDKTGASICVGLLKALSNTNYKNRIIVLCPLVENVISNNSIKPNDIVKAYNGQTVEIVNVDAEGRLILADALAYACKNYNPDYIFDFATLTGWSERIHCHTSFTYFTLNDKLSNDITNIGNEYAERSIRIPPWTDYLQLLKSNVADVKNSDFACKNSDGLMSSIFLMNFIPIQYRKNWVHFDIRLNSYNNNVNIADGFASFYNMILKI
;
A
#
# COMPACT_ATOMS: atom_id res chain seq x y z
N MET A 1 16.14 -3.20 11.70
CA MET A 1 16.78 -1.88 11.47
C MET A 1 16.03 -0.85 12.28
N ILE A 2 16.71 -0.06 13.10
CA ILE A 2 16.14 1.02 13.89
C ILE A 2 16.85 2.30 13.40
N ILE A 3 16.08 3.32 13.05
CA ILE A 3 16.61 4.64 12.72
C ILE A 3 16.45 5.52 13.93
N LEU A 4 17.53 6.16 14.31
CA LEU A 4 17.62 7.08 15.45
C LEU A 4 18.23 8.38 14.99
N PHE A 5 17.70 9.50 15.44
CA PHE A 5 18.41 10.78 15.31
C PHE A 5 19.45 10.92 16.43
N THR A 6 20.58 11.51 16.09
CA THR A 6 21.65 11.81 17.06
C THR A 6 21.92 13.30 17.10
N GLU A 7 22.21 13.83 18.29
CA GLU A 7 22.66 15.21 18.47
C GLU A 7 24.18 15.33 18.50
N LYS A 8 24.88 14.19 18.62
CA LYS A 8 26.35 14.18 18.59
C LYS A 8 26.81 14.37 17.16
N LYS A 9 27.68 15.40 16.95
CA LYS A 9 28.34 15.61 15.68
C LYS A 9 29.12 14.33 15.29
N PRO A 10 28.99 13.85 14.05
CA PRO A 10 29.67 12.66 13.60
C PRO A 10 31.20 12.81 13.60
N ASN A 11 31.88 11.70 13.79
CA ASN A 11 33.33 11.57 13.65
C ASN A 11 33.71 11.05 12.24
N GLU A 12 35.00 10.80 12.01
CA GLU A 12 35.58 10.39 10.72
C GLU A 12 34.94 9.13 10.07
N ASN A 13 34.14 8.36 10.79
CA ASN A 13 33.47 7.14 10.27
C ASN A 13 32.02 7.38 9.79
N SER A 14 31.58 8.62 9.67
CA SER A 14 30.25 8.94 9.17
C SER A 14 30.19 9.01 7.64
N ILE A 15 29.00 8.80 7.08
CA ILE A 15 28.71 9.08 5.68
C ILE A 15 28.15 10.48 5.58
N ILE A 16 28.86 11.36 4.88
CA ILE A 16 28.46 12.76 4.67
C ILE A 16 27.58 12.83 3.43
N VAL A 17 26.45 13.52 3.53
CA VAL A 17 25.49 13.74 2.45
C VAL A 17 25.26 15.22 2.27
N SER A 18 25.40 15.74 1.05
CA SER A 18 25.27 17.17 0.78
C SER A 18 24.66 17.46 -0.60
N SER A 19 24.02 18.61 -0.72
CA SER A 19 23.58 19.20 -1.99
C SER A 19 24.51 20.31 -2.49
N LYS A 20 25.66 20.52 -1.84
CA LYS A 20 26.65 21.57 -2.23
C LYS A 20 27.78 20.97 -3.06
N SER A 21 27.99 21.48 -4.28
CA SER A 21 28.90 20.92 -5.27
C SER A 21 30.40 20.99 -4.94
N ASN A 22 30.85 21.85 -4.02
CA ASN A 22 32.27 22.12 -3.76
C ASN A 22 32.83 21.43 -2.52
N ILE A 23 32.18 20.39 -2.03
CA ILE A 23 32.57 19.67 -0.82
C ILE A 23 32.97 18.26 -1.18
N ASN A 24 34.10 17.80 -0.62
CA ASN A 24 34.46 16.38 -0.73
C ASN A 24 33.51 15.56 0.15
N ILE A 25 32.56 14.88 -0.47
CA ILE A 25 31.45 14.20 0.18
C ILE A 25 31.33 12.75 -0.30
N ASP A 26 30.84 11.89 0.57
CA ASP A 26 30.60 10.49 0.26
C ASP A 26 29.40 10.29 -0.69
N ILE A 27 28.35 11.15 -0.54
CA ILE A 27 27.13 11.10 -1.34
C ILE A 27 26.70 12.53 -1.69
N TYR A 28 26.58 12.80 -2.99
CA TYR A 28 26.10 14.07 -3.53
C TYR A 28 24.65 13.96 -3.98
N ILE A 29 23.82 14.93 -3.57
CA ILE A 29 22.39 14.97 -3.90
C ILE A 29 22.03 16.39 -4.39
N ASP A 30 21.70 16.50 -5.66
CA ASP A 30 21.25 17.71 -6.34
C ASP A 30 19.80 17.66 -6.83
N SER A 31 19.20 16.47 -6.80
CA SER A 31 17.87 16.24 -7.32
C SER A 31 17.19 15.03 -6.67
N PHE A 32 15.89 14.91 -6.83
CA PHE A 32 15.17 13.69 -6.39
C PHE A 32 15.63 12.42 -7.12
N LEU A 33 16.13 12.54 -8.35
CA LEU A 33 16.69 11.40 -9.07
C LEU A 33 17.97 10.90 -8.41
N SER A 34 18.88 11.82 -8.00
CA SER A 34 20.10 11.45 -7.29
C SER A 34 19.81 10.79 -5.94
N ILE A 35 18.73 11.16 -5.24
CA ILE A 35 18.29 10.45 -4.03
C ILE A 35 17.91 9.00 -4.33
N ILE A 36 17.17 8.75 -5.41
CA ILE A 36 16.77 7.40 -5.83
C ILE A 36 18.02 6.57 -6.15
N MET A 37 18.99 7.14 -6.86
CA MET A 37 20.25 6.48 -7.20
C MET A 37 21.14 6.27 -5.97
N ALA A 38 21.21 7.25 -5.06
CA ALA A 38 21.95 7.15 -3.81
C ALA A 38 21.46 6.00 -2.93
N SER A 39 20.15 5.74 -2.89
CA SER A 39 19.59 4.63 -2.14
C SER A 39 20.14 3.25 -2.57
N GLN A 40 20.46 3.11 -3.86
CA GLN A 40 21.09 1.92 -4.43
C GLN A 40 22.58 1.81 -4.02
N SER A 41 23.31 2.92 -4.11
CA SER A 41 24.72 2.98 -3.74
C SER A 41 24.91 2.72 -2.24
N ILE A 42 24.05 3.28 -1.41
CA ILE A 42 24.02 3.05 0.04
C ILE A 42 23.84 1.57 0.36
N LYS A 43 23.00 0.84 -0.39
CA LYS A 43 22.82 -0.60 -0.20
C LYS A 43 24.14 -1.38 -0.39
N ASN A 44 24.94 -0.98 -1.35
CA ASN A 44 26.26 -1.60 -1.62
C ASN A 44 27.26 -1.23 -0.52
N ILE A 45 27.30 0.03 -0.09
CA ILE A 45 28.12 0.50 1.04
C ILE A 45 27.74 -0.27 2.32
N MET A 46 26.45 -0.50 2.54
CA MET A 46 25.96 -1.23 3.71
C MET A 46 26.34 -2.71 3.71
N LYS A 47 26.38 -3.36 2.54
CA LYS A 47 26.90 -4.74 2.44
C LYS A 47 28.34 -4.82 2.93
N TYR A 48 29.16 -3.83 2.60
CA TYR A 48 30.56 -3.76 3.02
C TYR A 48 30.70 -3.44 4.51
N LYS A 49 30.01 -2.38 4.99
CA LYS A 49 30.10 -1.94 6.41
C LYS A 49 29.46 -2.91 7.41
N ARG A 50 28.43 -3.70 7.03
CA ARG A 50 27.86 -4.74 7.89
C ARG A 50 28.86 -5.79 8.38
N LYS A 51 29.95 -6.00 7.64
CA LYS A 51 31.03 -6.92 8.07
C LYS A 51 31.90 -6.34 9.19
N ASN A 52 31.99 -5.00 9.29
CA ASN A 52 33.02 -4.31 10.07
C ASN A 52 32.49 -3.31 11.12
N SER A 53 31.18 -3.04 11.18
CA SER A 53 30.64 -2.02 12.07
C SER A 53 29.29 -2.42 12.66
N GLU A 54 28.98 -1.94 13.88
CA GLU A 54 27.68 -2.15 14.57
C GLU A 54 26.70 -1.02 14.30
N SER A 55 27.20 0.13 13.89
CA SER A 55 26.38 1.32 13.61
C SER A 55 26.96 2.15 12.46
N ILE A 56 26.07 2.90 11.80
CA ILE A 56 26.43 3.90 10.79
C ILE A 56 25.73 5.19 11.13
N ILE A 57 26.44 6.31 10.96
CA ILE A 57 25.89 7.65 11.08
C ILE A 57 25.84 8.28 9.70
N PHE A 58 24.66 8.76 9.30
CA PHE A 58 24.52 9.65 8.15
C PHE A 58 24.53 11.11 8.64
N ASP A 59 25.53 11.85 8.24
CA ASP A 59 25.58 13.29 8.45
C ASP A 59 24.92 13.98 7.25
N ILE A 60 23.71 14.50 7.47
CA ILE A 60 22.93 15.22 6.47
C ILE A 60 22.82 16.71 6.78
N SER A 61 23.70 17.24 7.67
CA SER A 61 23.69 18.66 8.05
C SER A 61 23.87 19.61 6.86
N LEU A 62 24.53 19.14 5.80
CA LEU A 62 24.79 19.88 4.56
C LEU A 62 23.73 19.65 3.47
N LEU A 63 22.75 18.78 3.72
CA LEU A 63 21.68 18.51 2.78
C LEU A 63 20.61 19.59 2.87
N ASP A 64 20.15 20.10 1.73
CA ASP A 64 19.07 21.08 1.69
C ASP A 64 17.80 20.50 2.30
N LYS A 65 17.09 21.34 3.08
CA LYS A 65 15.89 20.92 3.83
C LYS A 65 14.83 20.27 2.96
N GLN A 66 14.67 20.71 1.71
CA GLN A 66 13.70 20.14 0.76
C GLN A 66 13.95 18.68 0.43
N PHE A 67 15.21 18.20 0.54
CA PHE A 67 15.57 16.81 0.23
C PHE A 67 15.58 15.89 1.45
N VAL A 68 15.48 16.42 2.67
CA VAL A 68 15.63 15.64 3.90
C VAL A 68 14.59 14.52 3.99
N ASN A 69 13.31 14.83 3.80
CA ASN A 69 12.21 13.85 3.89
C ASN A 69 12.38 12.74 2.86
N ALA A 70 12.66 13.14 1.61
CA ALA A 70 12.91 12.21 0.52
C ALA A 70 14.12 11.31 0.78
N PHE A 71 15.23 11.88 1.25
CA PHE A 71 16.46 11.13 1.55
C PHE A 71 16.22 10.08 2.64
N ILE A 72 15.64 10.47 3.78
CA ILE A 72 15.37 9.55 4.89
C ILE A 72 14.39 8.44 4.46
N ASN A 73 13.32 8.80 3.73
CA ASN A 73 12.37 7.82 3.21
C ASN A 73 13.06 6.80 2.29
N ARG A 74 13.83 7.26 1.30
CA ARG A 74 14.49 6.37 0.33
C ARG A 74 15.59 5.52 0.95
N ILE A 75 16.37 6.05 1.89
CA ILE A 75 17.35 5.24 2.65
C ILE A 75 16.65 4.10 3.37
N THR A 76 15.55 4.36 4.06
CA THR A 76 14.84 3.33 4.82
C THR A 76 14.24 2.26 3.94
N GLN A 77 13.82 2.63 2.72
CA GLN A 77 13.38 1.68 1.70
C GLN A 77 14.55 0.83 1.18
N GLY A 78 15.66 1.48 0.80
CA GLY A 78 16.84 0.81 0.25
C GLY A 78 17.51 -0.15 1.23
N LEU A 79 17.46 0.14 2.53
CA LEU A 79 18.07 -0.68 3.59
C LEU A 79 17.14 -1.76 4.15
N TYR A 80 15.89 -1.79 3.74
CA TYR A 80 14.97 -2.83 4.18
C TYR A 80 15.40 -4.21 3.67
N THR A 81 15.35 -5.18 4.55
CA THR A 81 15.56 -6.60 4.24
C THR A 81 14.53 -7.43 4.98
N PHE A 82 14.00 -8.43 4.31
CA PHE A 82 13.13 -9.44 4.93
C PHE A 82 13.95 -10.73 5.13
N ASP A 83 14.42 -10.94 6.35
CA ASP A 83 15.33 -12.05 6.73
C ASP A 83 14.73 -12.96 7.81
N LYS A 84 13.42 -12.88 8.03
CA LYS A 84 12.71 -13.57 9.12
C LYS A 84 12.95 -15.07 9.11
N TYR A 85 13.03 -15.69 7.94
CA TYR A 85 13.17 -17.14 7.75
C TYR A 85 14.59 -17.59 7.41
N ILE A 86 15.54 -16.66 7.39
CA ILE A 86 16.97 -17.01 7.17
C ILE A 86 17.54 -17.55 8.48
N THR A 87 18.15 -18.74 8.42
CA THR A 87 18.71 -19.40 9.60
C THR A 87 19.92 -18.64 10.15
N LYS A 88 20.84 -18.24 9.26
CA LYS A 88 22.00 -17.42 9.66
C LYS A 88 21.58 -15.94 9.71
N LYS A 89 21.25 -15.46 10.89
CA LYS A 89 20.84 -14.06 11.08
C LYS A 89 21.94 -13.09 10.65
N ILE A 90 21.52 -12.08 9.89
CA ILE A 90 22.40 -10.95 9.56
C ILE A 90 22.44 -10.04 10.79
N LYS A 91 23.64 -9.63 11.22
CA LYS A 91 23.80 -8.69 12.34
C LYS A 91 22.99 -7.42 12.09
N SER A 92 22.14 -7.05 13.04
CA SER A 92 21.33 -5.83 12.90
C SER A 92 22.25 -4.61 12.99
N LEU A 93 22.15 -3.72 12.00
CA LEU A 93 22.90 -2.49 11.98
C LEU A 93 22.03 -1.35 12.53
N LYS A 94 22.58 -0.58 13.49
CA LYS A 94 21.94 0.65 13.97
C LYS A 94 22.25 1.79 13.02
N ILE A 95 21.26 2.55 12.65
CA ILE A 95 21.38 3.72 11.77
C ILE A 95 21.07 4.97 12.56
N TYR A 96 22.03 5.88 12.61
CA TYR A 96 21.87 7.18 13.19
C TYR A 96 21.86 8.25 12.10
N ILE A 97 21.06 9.29 12.29
CA ILE A 97 20.98 10.43 11.38
C ILE A 97 21.29 11.69 12.19
N TYR A 98 22.31 12.41 11.75
CA TYR A 98 22.63 13.73 12.25
C TYR A 98 22.03 14.79 11.33
N ALA A 99 21.01 15.49 11.80
CA ALA A 99 20.22 16.47 11.04
C ALA A 99 19.85 17.67 11.94
N PRO A 100 20.81 18.58 12.21
CA PRO A 100 20.56 19.71 13.10
C PRO A 100 19.60 20.75 12.50
N GLN A 101 19.46 20.78 11.18
CA GLN A 101 18.63 21.73 10.44
C GLN A 101 17.12 21.47 10.51
N ILE A 102 16.66 20.32 11.05
CA ILE A 102 15.25 19.99 11.17
C ILE A 102 14.78 19.96 12.64
N SER A 103 13.54 20.35 12.87
CA SER A 103 12.96 20.41 14.21
C SER A 103 12.75 19.01 14.82
N SER A 104 12.64 18.96 16.16
CA SER A 104 12.34 17.71 16.88
C SER A 104 11.03 17.08 16.41
N GLN A 105 9.99 17.86 16.15
CA GLN A 105 8.71 17.36 15.66
C GLN A 105 8.86 16.63 14.31
N VAL A 106 9.59 17.22 13.35
CA VAL A 106 9.85 16.57 12.04
C VAL A 106 10.64 15.28 12.23
N LYS A 107 11.60 15.23 13.17
CA LYS A 107 12.33 14.00 13.49
C LYS A 107 11.40 12.90 14.02
N GLU A 108 10.50 13.24 14.93
CA GLU A 108 9.52 12.31 15.49
C GLU A 108 8.55 11.77 14.41
N ASP A 109 8.07 12.65 13.54
CA ASP A 109 7.18 12.26 12.42
C ASP A 109 7.90 11.29 11.46
N LEU A 110 9.15 11.59 11.10
CA LEU A 110 9.96 10.71 10.24
C LEU A 110 10.24 9.34 10.89
N VAL A 111 10.53 9.31 12.20
CA VAL A 111 10.68 8.05 12.94
C VAL A 111 9.39 7.25 12.91
N THR A 112 8.25 7.91 13.13
CA THR A 112 6.92 7.28 13.07
C THR A 112 6.65 6.68 11.70
N ILE A 113 6.88 7.43 10.63
CA ILE A 113 6.74 6.95 9.24
C ILE A 113 7.65 5.73 9.01
N CYS A 114 8.94 5.84 9.30
CA CYS A 114 9.92 4.80 9.02
C CYS A 114 9.64 3.48 9.77
N GLN A 115 9.26 3.56 11.05
CA GLN A 115 8.94 2.38 11.85
C GLN A 115 7.68 1.68 11.36
N ASN A 116 6.63 2.43 11.03
CA ASN A 116 5.37 1.84 10.57
C ASN A 116 5.45 1.37 9.11
N ALA A 117 6.21 2.07 8.25
CA ALA A 117 6.54 1.57 6.92
C ALA A 117 7.30 0.25 6.98
N LYS A 118 8.29 0.12 7.90
CA LYS A 118 8.98 -1.16 8.12
C LYS A 118 8.02 -2.27 8.52
N HIS A 119 7.14 -2.00 9.48
CA HIS A 119 6.14 -2.98 9.92
C HIS A 119 5.21 -3.40 8.77
N THR A 120 4.77 -2.43 7.97
CA THR A 120 3.97 -2.69 6.77
C THR A 120 4.71 -3.61 5.79
N ARG A 121 5.98 -3.33 5.52
CA ARG A 121 6.84 -4.18 4.67
C ARG A 121 6.96 -5.59 5.21
N ASP A 122 7.12 -5.76 6.53
CA ASP A 122 7.16 -7.08 7.16
C ASP A 122 5.86 -7.85 6.93
N MET A 123 4.68 -7.19 7.00
CA MET A 123 3.39 -7.81 6.72
C MET A 123 3.23 -8.21 5.25
N VAL A 124 3.67 -7.34 4.32
CA VAL A 124 3.58 -7.61 2.88
C VAL A 124 4.42 -8.80 2.48
N ASN A 125 5.68 -8.85 2.95
CA ASN A 125 6.66 -9.85 2.54
C ASN A 125 6.49 -11.21 3.26
N GLU A 126 5.53 -11.34 4.16
CA GLU A 126 5.23 -12.61 4.82
C GLU A 126 4.70 -13.62 3.79
N PRO A 127 5.29 -14.83 3.65
CA PRO A 127 4.84 -15.84 2.69
C PRO A 127 3.38 -16.25 2.90
N SER A 128 2.68 -16.66 1.83
CA SER A 128 1.26 -17.00 1.86
C SER A 128 0.92 -18.13 2.84
N ASN A 129 1.79 -19.13 2.98
CA ASN A 129 1.62 -20.23 3.95
C ASN A 129 1.78 -19.78 5.41
N LYS A 130 2.25 -18.57 5.67
CA LYS A 130 2.36 -17.93 6.99
C LYS A 130 1.37 -16.78 7.15
N SER A 131 0.89 -16.21 6.06
CA SER A 131 -0.03 -15.08 6.02
C SER A 131 -1.29 -15.42 5.24
N THR A 132 -2.03 -16.45 5.71
CA THR A 132 -3.38 -16.77 5.20
C THR A 132 -4.37 -15.68 5.62
N PRO A 133 -5.59 -15.59 5.02
CA PRO A 133 -6.62 -14.64 5.45
C PRO A 133 -6.87 -14.64 6.96
N ALA A 134 -6.89 -15.84 7.58
CA ALA A 134 -7.10 -15.97 9.02
C ALA A 134 -5.91 -15.48 9.85
N THR A 135 -4.68 -15.85 9.47
CA THR A 135 -3.48 -15.44 10.21
C THR A 135 -3.21 -13.94 10.07
N PHE A 136 -3.47 -13.36 8.89
CA PHE A 136 -3.40 -11.90 8.71
C PHE A 136 -4.40 -11.19 9.64
N ALA A 137 -5.67 -11.61 9.67
CA ALA A 137 -6.69 -11.04 10.54
C ALA A 137 -6.33 -11.14 12.03
N ASN A 138 -5.78 -12.29 12.47
CA ASN A 138 -5.31 -12.49 13.84
C ASN A 138 -4.12 -11.57 14.19
N ASN A 139 -3.18 -11.39 13.26
CA ASN A 139 -2.05 -10.49 13.44
C ASN A 139 -2.51 -9.03 13.60
N VAL A 140 -3.50 -8.60 12.81
CA VAL A 140 -4.13 -7.28 12.95
C VAL A 140 -4.76 -7.12 14.33
N THR A 141 -5.51 -8.12 14.81
CA THR A 141 -6.12 -8.09 16.15
C THR A 141 -5.05 -7.93 17.24
N ASN A 142 -3.98 -8.69 17.14
CA ASN A 142 -2.87 -8.61 18.10
C ASN A 142 -2.16 -7.25 18.07
N LEU A 143 -2.06 -6.65 16.89
CA LEU A 143 -1.40 -5.35 16.70
C LEU A 143 -2.08 -4.23 17.47
N PHE A 144 -3.41 -4.23 17.51
CA PHE A 144 -4.22 -3.17 18.11
C PHE A 144 -4.79 -3.49 19.49
N LYS A 145 -4.56 -4.69 20.04
CA LYS A 145 -5.17 -5.16 21.31
C LYS A 145 -5.02 -4.21 22.50
N LYS A 146 -3.98 -3.36 22.51
CA LYS A 146 -3.71 -2.40 23.58
C LYS A 146 -4.30 -1.02 23.32
N ASN A 147 -4.78 -0.73 22.10
CA ASN A 147 -5.32 0.57 21.74
C ASN A 147 -6.83 0.62 22.00
N LYS A 148 -7.22 1.26 23.10
CA LYS A 148 -8.63 1.37 23.53
C LYS A 148 -9.53 2.15 22.55
N LYS A 149 -8.95 2.94 21.64
CA LYS A 149 -9.68 3.70 20.61
C LYS A 149 -9.96 2.86 19.36
N VAL A 150 -9.44 1.62 19.30
CA VAL A 150 -9.59 0.74 18.13
C VAL A 150 -10.48 -0.43 18.48
N SER A 151 -11.53 -0.63 17.70
CA SER A 151 -12.34 -1.85 17.70
C SER A 151 -12.13 -2.63 16.40
N ILE A 152 -12.22 -3.96 16.48
CA ILE A 152 -12.00 -4.83 15.32
C ILE A 152 -13.16 -5.82 15.24
N LYS A 153 -13.76 -5.88 14.04
CA LYS A 153 -14.75 -6.88 13.67
C LYS A 153 -14.21 -7.71 12.52
N ILE A 154 -14.20 -9.03 12.65
CA ILE A 154 -13.78 -9.96 11.61
C ILE A 154 -15.00 -10.76 11.16
N LEU A 155 -15.47 -10.51 9.94
CA LEU A 155 -16.49 -11.36 9.34
C LEU A 155 -15.80 -12.63 8.83
N LYS A 156 -16.22 -13.78 9.35
CA LYS A 156 -15.83 -15.10 8.87
C LYS A 156 -16.59 -15.43 7.58
N PHE A 157 -16.17 -16.44 6.86
CA PHE A 157 -16.70 -16.78 5.54
C PHE A 157 -18.25 -16.91 5.52
N LYS A 158 -18.86 -17.60 6.51
CA LYS A 158 -20.32 -17.70 6.63
C LYS A 158 -21.00 -16.33 6.85
N GLU A 159 -20.33 -15.42 7.56
CA GLU A 159 -20.84 -14.07 7.82
C GLU A 159 -20.70 -13.16 6.58
N ILE A 160 -19.61 -13.30 5.81
CA ILE A 160 -19.41 -12.65 4.51
C ILE A 160 -20.59 -12.96 3.60
N LYS A 161 -20.91 -14.25 3.46
CA LYS A 161 -22.05 -14.73 2.66
C LYS A 161 -23.38 -14.19 3.15
N LYS A 162 -23.63 -14.25 4.47
CA LYS A 162 -24.86 -13.72 5.10
C LYS A 162 -25.01 -12.20 4.92
N GLN A 163 -23.90 -11.45 4.88
CA GLN A 163 -23.92 -10.01 4.66
C GLN A 163 -24.14 -9.65 3.17
N GLY A 164 -24.06 -10.60 2.25
CA GLY A 164 -24.22 -10.35 0.82
C GLY A 164 -22.97 -9.75 0.14
N LEU A 165 -21.78 -9.95 0.72
CA LEU A 165 -20.50 -9.58 0.10
C LEU A 165 -20.16 -10.61 -0.98
N GLY A 166 -20.94 -10.63 -2.08
CA GLY A 166 -20.97 -11.71 -3.03
C GLY A 166 -19.71 -11.84 -3.87
N LEU A 167 -19.05 -10.72 -4.18
CA LEU A 167 -17.77 -10.72 -4.92
C LEU A 167 -16.63 -11.23 -4.03
N VAL A 168 -16.62 -10.87 -2.73
CA VAL A 168 -15.66 -11.42 -1.76
C VAL A 168 -15.91 -12.91 -1.53
N ASP A 169 -17.19 -13.33 -1.42
CA ASP A 169 -17.58 -14.74 -1.30
C ASP A 169 -17.10 -15.55 -2.50
N ALA A 170 -17.35 -15.06 -3.71
CA ALA A 170 -17.03 -15.76 -4.96
C ALA A 170 -15.51 -16.04 -5.09
N ILE A 171 -14.66 -15.06 -4.84
CA ILE A 171 -13.21 -15.26 -4.86
C ILE A 171 -12.77 -16.13 -3.68
N GLY A 172 -13.25 -15.81 -2.47
CA GLY A 172 -12.82 -16.47 -1.23
C GLY A 172 -13.28 -17.93 -1.09
N ASN A 173 -14.21 -18.39 -1.92
CA ASN A 173 -14.66 -19.78 -1.96
C ASN A 173 -13.67 -20.74 -2.65
N SER A 174 -12.66 -20.18 -3.29
CA SER A 174 -11.67 -20.96 -4.05
C SER A 174 -10.65 -21.68 -3.17
N SER A 175 -10.49 -21.31 -1.91
CA SER A 175 -9.40 -21.80 -1.06
C SER A 175 -9.86 -22.61 0.14
N ILE A 176 -9.01 -23.57 0.55
CA ILE A 176 -9.11 -24.24 1.86
C ILE A 176 -8.91 -23.25 3.03
N ASN A 177 -8.24 -22.11 2.79
CA ASN A 177 -8.09 -21.00 3.74
C ASN A 177 -9.25 -20.01 3.55
N PRO A 178 -10.34 -20.10 4.33
CA PRO A 178 -11.53 -19.33 4.06
C PRO A 178 -11.31 -17.83 4.21
N ALA A 179 -11.98 -17.05 3.36
CA ALA A 179 -11.95 -15.60 3.38
C ALA A 179 -12.23 -15.00 4.76
N ARG A 180 -11.69 -13.82 4.99
CA ARG A 180 -11.99 -12.93 6.12
C ARG A 180 -12.28 -11.53 5.58
N PHE A 181 -13.25 -10.84 6.17
CA PHE A 181 -13.45 -9.42 5.93
C PHE A 181 -13.20 -8.70 7.25
N VAL A 182 -12.08 -7.98 7.31
CA VAL A 182 -11.64 -7.30 8.54
C VAL A 182 -12.09 -5.85 8.49
N VAL A 183 -12.79 -5.43 9.53
CA VAL A 183 -13.19 -4.05 9.77
C VAL A 183 -12.47 -3.56 11.01
N ILE A 184 -11.70 -2.49 10.88
CA ILE A 184 -11.00 -1.85 12.00
C ILE A 184 -11.54 -0.44 12.12
N ASP A 185 -12.05 -0.08 13.27
CA ASP A 185 -12.63 1.23 13.55
C ASP A 185 -11.79 1.93 14.64
N TYR A 186 -11.02 2.92 14.21
CA TYR A 186 -10.37 3.86 15.13
C TYR A 186 -11.29 5.06 15.31
N HIS A 187 -11.80 5.21 16.52
CA HIS A 187 -12.79 6.22 16.87
C HIS A 187 -12.32 7.08 18.05
N PRO A 188 -11.53 8.13 17.79
CA PRO A 188 -11.17 9.08 18.83
C PRO A 188 -12.39 9.95 19.22
N ASN A 189 -12.37 10.46 20.46
CA ASN A 189 -13.44 11.35 20.94
C ASN A 189 -13.49 12.62 20.07
N ASN A 190 -14.73 13.09 19.79
CA ASN A 190 -14.99 14.31 19.05
C ASN A 190 -14.48 14.30 17.59
N SER A 191 -14.48 13.14 16.94
CA SER A 191 -14.14 13.02 15.52
C SER A 191 -15.10 13.85 14.67
N LYS A 192 -14.53 14.70 13.78
CA LYS A 192 -15.30 15.55 12.87
C LYS A 192 -15.50 14.94 11.49
N LYS A 193 -14.58 14.09 11.06
CA LYS A 193 -14.60 13.43 9.75
C LYS A 193 -14.43 11.93 9.90
N CYS A 194 -14.99 11.19 8.94
CA CYS A 194 -14.81 9.76 8.79
C CYS A 194 -14.04 9.47 7.51
N ILE A 195 -12.90 8.78 7.63
CA ILE A 195 -12.05 8.41 6.50
C ILE A 195 -12.06 6.90 6.39
N CYS A 196 -12.44 6.37 5.21
CA CYS A 196 -12.35 4.95 4.92
C CYS A 196 -11.06 4.64 4.15
N LEU A 197 -10.27 3.71 4.68
CA LEU A 197 -9.10 3.12 4.02
C LEU A 197 -9.45 1.69 3.64
N ILE A 198 -9.38 1.37 2.36
CA ILE A 198 -9.78 0.06 1.85
C ILE A 198 -8.57 -0.57 1.18
N GLY A 199 -8.20 -1.76 1.60
CA GLY A 199 -6.98 -2.39 1.11
C GLY A 199 -7.22 -3.75 0.46
N LYS A 200 -6.78 -3.92 -0.80
CA LYS A 200 -6.73 -5.24 -1.45
C LYS A 200 -5.92 -6.19 -0.59
N GLY A 201 -6.54 -7.33 -0.23
CA GLY A 201 -5.97 -8.30 0.69
C GLY A 201 -5.91 -9.71 0.10
N VAL A 202 -5.42 -9.85 -1.13
CA VAL A 202 -5.20 -11.16 -1.75
C VAL A 202 -3.90 -11.74 -1.20
N THR A 203 -3.99 -12.76 -0.34
CA THR A 203 -2.82 -13.31 0.36
C THR A 203 -1.97 -14.22 -0.53
N ILE A 204 -2.56 -14.74 -1.59
CA ILE A 204 -1.90 -15.37 -2.74
C ILE A 204 -2.82 -15.26 -3.96
N ASP A 205 -2.25 -14.87 -5.09
CA ASP A 205 -2.97 -14.77 -6.37
C ASP A 205 -2.31 -15.65 -7.43
N THR A 206 -3.01 -16.73 -7.83
CA THR A 206 -2.60 -17.58 -8.93
C THR A 206 -3.26 -17.20 -10.25
N GLY A 207 -4.19 -16.21 -10.22
CA GLY A 207 -5.08 -15.88 -11.33
C GLY A 207 -6.35 -16.75 -11.40
N GLY A 208 -6.51 -17.73 -10.50
CA GLY A 208 -7.62 -18.68 -10.57
C GLY A 208 -7.63 -19.41 -11.91
N TYR A 209 -8.81 -19.60 -12.52
CA TYR A 209 -8.92 -20.22 -13.85
C TYR A 209 -8.33 -19.38 -14.99
N SER A 210 -8.09 -18.09 -14.79
CA SER A 210 -7.26 -17.26 -15.69
C SER A 210 -5.79 -17.31 -15.26
N ILE A 211 -5.23 -18.53 -15.20
CA ILE A 211 -3.95 -18.85 -14.56
C ILE A 211 -2.79 -17.99 -15.03
N LYS A 212 -2.03 -17.46 -14.11
CA LYS A 212 -0.80 -16.71 -14.38
C LYS A 212 0.31 -17.64 -14.88
N SER A 213 1.20 -17.11 -15.73
CA SER A 213 2.47 -17.79 -16.02
C SER A 213 3.32 -17.94 -14.74
N THR A 214 4.24 -18.89 -14.72
CA THR A 214 5.17 -19.08 -13.58
C THR A 214 5.90 -17.79 -13.22
N ALA A 215 6.34 -17.02 -14.21
CA ALA A 215 7.03 -15.75 -14.01
C ALA A 215 6.10 -14.70 -13.39
N SER A 216 4.86 -14.58 -13.85
CA SER A 216 3.86 -13.64 -13.32
C SER A 216 3.32 -14.04 -11.94
N MET A 217 3.32 -15.35 -11.63
CA MET A 217 2.87 -15.86 -10.33
C MET A 217 3.92 -15.65 -9.23
N ASN A 218 5.18 -15.50 -9.62
CA ASN A 218 6.25 -15.24 -8.65
C ASN A 218 5.96 -13.95 -7.89
N ASN A 219 6.15 -13.96 -6.57
CA ASN A 219 5.88 -12.85 -5.66
C ASN A 219 4.39 -12.50 -5.42
N MET A 220 3.45 -13.25 -5.95
CA MET A 220 2.01 -13.01 -5.75
C MET A 220 1.51 -13.22 -4.29
N HIS A 221 2.38 -13.66 -3.39
CA HIS A 221 2.13 -13.58 -1.94
C HIS A 221 2.11 -12.14 -1.42
N MET A 222 2.66 -11.18 -2.17
CA MET A 222 2.65 -9.75 -1.83
C MET A 222 1.37 -9.03 -2.28
N ASP A 223 0.43 -9.70 -2.91
CA ASP A 223 -0.80 -9.11 -3.43
C ASP A 223 -1.80 -8.64 -2.35
N LYS A 224 -1.38 -8.72 -1.09
CA LYS A 224 -1.97 -8.13 0.11
C LYS A 224 -1.36 -6.78 0.51
N THR A 225 -0.57 -6.17 -0.38
CA THR A 225 0.12 -4.89 -0.09
C THR A 225 -0.86 -3.80 0.30
N GLY A 226 -1.99 -3.68 -0.40
CA GLY A 226 -3.02 -2.68 -0.09
C GLY A 226 -3.55 -2.80 1.34
N ALA A 227 -3.96 -4.01 1.75
CA ALA A 227 -4.42 -4.25 3.12
C ALA A 227 -3.32 -3.97 4.16
N SER A 228 -2.07 -4.34 3.86
CA SER A 228 -0.94 -4.08 4.76
C SER A 228 -0.65 -2.59 4.92
N ILE A 229 -0.76 -1.80 3.84
CA ILE A 229 -0.61 -0.34 3.88
C ILE A 229 -1.72 0.27 4.74
N CYS A 230 -2.98 -0.09 4.54
CA CYS A 230 -4.10 0.43 5.34
C CYS A 230 -3.90 0.16 6.85
N VAL A 231 -3.50 -1.06 7.21
CA VAL A 231 -3.22 -1.44 8.60
C VAL A 231 -2.04 -0.66 9.16
N GLY A 232 -0.96 -0.50 8.39
CA GLY A 232 0.23 0.27 8.77
C GLY A 232 -0.05 1.76 8.95
N LEU A 233 -0.83 2.35 8.05
CA LEU A 233 -1.28 3.76 8.15
C LEU A 233 -2.11 3.97 9.41
N LEU A 234 -3.09 3.09 9.67
CA LEU A 234 -3.87 3.18 10.90
C LEU A 234 -2.99 3.04 12.14
N LYS A 235 -2.03 2.11 12.14
CA LYS A 235 -1.10 1.96 13.26
C LYS A 235 -0.29 3.23 13.50
N ALA A 236 0.22 3.87 12.44
CA ALA A 236 0.95 5.12 12.54
C ALA A 236 0.07 6.24 13.11
N LEU A 237 -1.10 6.46 12.51
CA LEU A 237 -2.02 7.53 12.89
C LEU A 237 -2.63 7.34 14.28
N SER A 238 -2.97 6.11 14.67
CA SER A 238 -3.58 5.81 15.97
C SER A 238 -2.60 5.97 17.15
N ASN A 239 -1.30 6.03 16.88
CA ASN A 239 -0.25 6.31 17.87
C ASN A 239 0.08 7.80 17.99
N THR A 240 -0.53 8.64 17.16
CA THR A 240 -0.46 10.09 17.25
C THR A 240 -1.75 10.64 17.86
N ASN A 241 -1.86 11.96 17.96
CA ASN A 241 -3.11 12.61 18.40
C ASN A 241 -4.07 12.87 17.21
N TYR A 242 -4.11 11.97 16.22
CA TYR A 242 -5.00 12.10 15.08
C TYR A 242 -6.47 12.10 15.52
N LYS A 243 -7.24 13.11 15.07
CA LYS A 243 -8.55 13.41 15.63
C LYS A 243 -9.73 12.91 14.81
N ASN A 244 -9.51 12.53 13.54
CA ASN A 244 -10.60 12.02 12.72
C ASN A 244 -10.77 10.50 12.88
N ARG A 245 -12.00 10.02 12.67
CA ARG A 245 -12.30 8.59 12.65
C ARG A 245 -11.69 7.95 11.42
N ILE A 246 -11.12 6.76 11.59
CA ILE A 246 -10.58 5.96 10.48
C ILE A 246 -11.23 4.59 10.52
N ILE A 247 -11.87 4.22 9.41
CA ILE A 247 -12.36 2.87 9.16
C ILE A 247 -11.41 2.19 8.18
N VAL A 248 -10.83 1.05 8.57
CA VAL A 248 -10.05 0.23 7.65
C VAL A 248 -10.85 -1.01 7.28
N LEU A 249 -10.96 -1.28 5.98
CA LEU A 249 -11.61 -2.48 5.44
C LEU A 249 -10.58 -3.31 4.65
N CYS A 250 -10.40 -4.56 5.09
CA CYS A 250 -9.51 -5.50 4.41
C CYS A 250 -10.31 -6.75 4.00
N PRO A 251 -10.76 -6.85 2.75
CA PRO A 251 -11.24 -8.10 2.18
C PRO A 251 -10.03 -9.02 1.95
N LEU A 252 -9.92 -10.10 2.75
CA LEU A 252 -8.81 -11.04 2.73
C LEU A 252 -9.24 -12.35 2.07
N VAL A 253 -8.61 -12.69 0.96
CA VAL A 253 -8.92 -13.89 0.17
C VAL A 253 -7.64 -14.54 -0.37
N GLU A 254 -7.77 -15.77 -0.85
CA GLU A 254 -6.82 -16.41 -1.76
C GLU A 254 -7.52 -16.61 -3.11
N ASN A 255 -6.86 -16.29 -4.21
CA ASN A 255 -7.34 -16.55 -5.55
C ASN A 255 -6.60 -17.76 -6.13
N VAL A 256 -7.20 -18.95 -5.99
CA VAL A 256 -6.58 -20.22 -6.36
C VAL A 256 -7.57 -21.10 -7.14
N ILE A 257 -7.06 -22.16 -7.77
CA ILE A 257 -7.88 -23.12 -8.50
C ILE A 257 -8.35 -24.21 -7.56
N SER A 258 -9.66 -24.44 -7.53
CA SER A 258 -10.31 -25.56 -6.84
C SER A 258 -11.65 -25.89 -7.47
N ASN A 259 -12.31 -26.92 -6.97
CA ASN A 259 -13.66 -27.30 -7.42
C ASN A 259 -14.72 -26.21 -7.19
N ASN A 260 -14.46 -25.28 -6.25
CA ASN A 260 -15.39 -24.21 -5.88
C ASN A 260 -15.00 -22.84 -6.44
N SER A 261 -13.92 -22.76 -7.24
CA SER A 261 -13.48 -21.50 -7.83
C SER A 261 -14.47 -20.99 -8.85
N ILE A 262 -14.64 -19.67 -8.89
CA ILE A 262 -15.38 -19.01 -9.97
C ILE A 262 -14.67 -19.24 -11.31
N LYS A 263 -15.44 -19.19 -12.37
CA LYS A 263 -15.00 -19.43 -13.74
C LYS A 263 -15.33 -18.23 -14.63
N PRO A 264 -14.62 -18.05 -15.74
CA PRO A 264 -15.07 -17.12 -16.78
C PRO A 264 -16.52 -17.39 -17.18
N ASN A 265 -17.27 -16.32 -17.39
CA ASN A 265 -18.71 -16.26 -17.68
C ASN A 265 -19.64 -16.55 -16.48
N ASP A 266 -19.13 -16.79 -15.27
CA ASP A 266 -19.97 -16.80 -14.08
C ASP A 266 -20.54 -15.39 -13.84
N ILE A 267 -21.77 -15.31 -13.33
CA ILE A 267 -22.42 -14.04 -12.94
C ILE A 267 -22.53 -14.02 -11.43
N VAL A 268 -22.00 -12.96 -10.81
CA VAL A 268 -21.97 -12.80 -9.36
C VAL A 268 -22.70 -11.52 -8.96
N LYS A 269 -23.54 -11.60 -7.92
CA LYS A 269 -24.21 -10.44 -7.35
C LYS A 269 -23.32 -9.75 -6.32
N ALA A 270 -22.99 -8.48 -6.55
CA ALA A 270 -22.21 -7.63 -5.65
C ALA A 270 -23.02 -7.15 -4.45
N TYR A 271 -22.32 -6.60 -3.44
CA TYR A 271 -22.91 -6.06 -2.21
C TYR A 271 -23.92 -4.92 -2.45
N ASN A 272 -23.72 -4.10 -3.47
CA ASN A 272 -24.66 -3.04 -3.85
C ASN A 272 -25.87 -3.53 -4.64
N GLY A 273 -25.94 -4.82 -4.94
CA GLY A 273 -27.04 -5.46 -5.68
C GLY A 273 -26.84 -5.62 -7.16
N GLN A 274 -25.82 -4.95 -7.76
CA GLN A 274 -25.48 -5.12 -9.18
C GLN A 274 -24.96 -6.53 -9.46
N THR A 275 -25.21 -7.00 -10.68
CA THR A 275 -24.66 -8.27 -11.19
C THR A 275 -23.38 -8.00 -11.98
N VAL A 276 -22.38 -8.84 -11.80
CA VAL A 276 -21.07 -8.75 -12.45
C VAL A 276 -20.79 -10.00 -13.24
N GLU A 277 -20.58 -9.86 -14.55
CA GLU A 277 -20.05 -10.92 -15.40
C GLU A 277 -18.53 -11.04 -15.18
N ILE A 278 -18.07 -12.23 -14.87
CA ILE A 278 -16.66 -12.54 -14.66
C ILE A 278 -16.04 -12.91 -16.00
N VAL A 279 -15.41 -11.95 -16.65
CA VAL A 279 -14.69 -12.20 -17.92
C VAL A 279 -13.28 -12.71 -17.65
N ASN A 280 -12.63 -12.20 -16.61
CA ASN A 280 -11.27 -12.55 -16.22
C ASN A 280 -11.19 -12.81 -14.71
N VAL A 281 -10.85 -14.03 -14.33
CA VAL A 281 -10.70 -14.42 -12.90
C VAL A 281 -9.43 -13.83 -12.28
N ASP A 282 -8.42 -13.47 -13.08
CA ASP A 282 -7.19 -12.75 -12.67
C ASP A 282 -7.43 -11.24 -12.48
N ALA A 283 -8.66 -10.79 -12.57
CA ALA A 283 -9.12 -9.46 -12.19
C ALA A 283 -9.95 -9.51 -10.88
N GLU A 284 -9.52 -10.31 -9.93
CA GLU A 284 -10.15 -10.59 -8.63
C GLU A 284 -10.07 -9.42 -7.66
N GLY A 285 -8.95 -8.68 -7.70
CA GLY A 285 -8.69 -7.57 -6.79
C GLY A 285 -9.76 -6.49 -6.87
N ARG A 286 -10.18 -6.12 -8.08
CA ARG A 286 -11.26 -5.14 -8.27
C ARG A 286 -12.63 -5.66 -7.80
N LEU A 287 -12.84 -6.97 -7.84
CA LEU A 287 -14.08 -7.58 -7.36
C LEU A 287 -14.20 -7.43 -5.83
N ILE A 288 -13.19 -7.85 -5.09
CA ILE A 288 -13.22 -7.74 -3.62
C ILE A 288 -13.22 -6.28 -3.14
N LEU A 289 -12.56 -5.38 -3.88
CA LEU A 289 -12.60 -3.94 -3.58
C LEU A 289 -13.98 -3.33 -3.86
N ALA A 290 -14.66 -3.73 -4.92
CA ALA A 290 -16.01 -3.25 -5.25
C ALA A 290 -17.00 -3.51 -4.11
N ASP A 291 -17.02 -4.73 -3.55
CA ASP A 291 -17.83 -5.04 -2.37
C ASP A 291 -17.42 -4.21 -1.14
N ALA A 292 -16.12 -4.04 -0.91
CA ALA A 292 -15.62 -3.28 0.24
C ALA A 292 -15.92 -1.78 0.13
N LEU A 293 -15.83 -1.20 -1.08
CA LEU A 293 -16.21 0.19 -1.37
C LEU A 293 -17.71 0.42 -1.13
N ALA A 294 -18.56 -0.45 -1.69
CA ALA A 294 -20.00 -0.38 -1.48
C ALA A 294 -20.36 -0.58 0.00
N TYR A 295 -19.67 -1.49 0.71
CA TYR A 295 -19.85 -1.70 2.15
C TYR A 295 -19.46 -0.46 2.95
N ALA A 296 -18.33 0.19 2.62
CA ALA A 296 -17.89 1.44 3.25
C ALA A 296 -18.95 2.53 3.13
N CYS A 297 -19.40 2.80 1.92
CA CYS A 297 -20.42 3.84 1.66
C CYS A 297 -21.72 3.60 2.40
N LYS A 298 -22.21 2.34 2.43
CA LYS A 298 -23.47 1.96 3.06
C LYS A 298 -23.45 2.02 4.58
N ASN A 299 -22.32 1.66 5.22
CA ASN A 299 -22.26 1.44 6.66
C ASN A 299 -21.60 2.59 7.44
N TYR A 300 -20.77 3.45 6.79
CA TYR A 300 -19.96 4.42 7.51
C TYR A 300 -20.15 5.87 7.08
N ASN A 301 -20.84 6.14 5.97
CA ASN A 301 -21.03 7.49 5.42
C ASN A 301 -19.74 8.32 5.42
N PRO A 302 -18.69 7.89 4.69
CA PRO A 302 -17.37 8.49 4.79
C PRO A 302 -17.30 9.88 4.14
N ASP A 303 -16.51 10.80 4.74
CA ASP A 303 -16.14 12.07 4.12
C ASP A 303 -15.08 11.87 3.04
N TYR A 304 -14.18 10.89 3.23
CA TYR A 304 -13.13 10.51 2.27
C TYR A 304 -13.00 9.00 2.18
N ILE A 305 -12.71 8.53 0.98
CA ILE A 305 -12.46 7.12 0.69
C ILE A 305 -11.13 7.01 -0.04
N PHE A 306 -10.22 6.21 0.50
CA PHE A 306 -8.95 5.87 -0.14
C PHE A 306 -8.84 4.36 -0.25
N ASP A 307 -8.69 3.85 -1.46
CA ASP A 307 -8.40 2.44 -1.63
C ASP A 307 -7.01 2.23 -2.21
N PHE A 308 -6.38 1.13 -1.79
CA PHE A 308 -5.00 0.78 -2.10
C PHE A 308 -4.95 -0.65 -2.63
N ALA A 309 -4.39 -0.83 -3.80
CA ALA A 309 -4.30 -2.14 -4.41
C ALA A 309 -3.08 -2.30 -5.31
N THR A 310 -2.49 -3.47 -5.31
CA THR A 310 -1.61 -3.96 -6.36
C THR A 310 -2.50 -4.52 -7.48
N LEU A 311 -3.18 -3.59 -8.19
CA LEU A 311 -4.34 -3.99 -8.98
C LEU A 311 -3.97 -4.40 -10.40
N THR A 312 -3.08 -3.62 -11.03
CA THR A 312 -2.71 -3.87 -12.42
C THR A 312 -1.19 -3.74 -12.64
N GLY A 313 -0.70 -4.33 -13.72
CA GLY A 313 0.67 -4.08 -14.17
C GLY A 313 0.81 -2.79 -14.99
N TRP A 314 -0.20 -1.92 -15.00
CA TRP A 314 -0.21 -0.73 -15.85
C TRP A 314 0.85 0.28 -15.43
N SER A 315 0.98 0.51 -14.12
CA SER A 315 1.99 1.44 -13.59
C SER A 315 3.41 1.02 -13.97
N GLU A 316 3.73 -0.28 -13.92
CA GLU A 316 5.05 -0.79 -14.31
C GLU A 316 5.32 -0.64 -15.81
N ARG A 317 4.30 -0.82 -16.65
CA ARG A 317 4.42 -0.67 -18.10
C ARG A 317 4.61 0.78 -18.56
N ILE A 318 4.07 1.76 -17.84
CA ILE A 318 4.16 3.19 -18.23
C ILE A 318 5.46 3.83 -17.74
N HIS A 319 5.88 3.56 -16.53
CA HIS A 319 7.01 4.28 -15.91
C HIS A 319 7.96 3.38 -15.11
N CYS A 320 8.00 2.11 -15.44
CA CYS A 320 8.85 1.12 -14.78
C CYS A 320 8.58 1.08 -13.25
N HIS A 321 9.64 1.15 -12.43
CA HIS A 321 9.54 0.95 -10.99
C HIS A 321 9.71 2.25 -10.18
N THR A 322 9.38 3.40 -10.75
CA THR A 322 9.72 4.70 -10.13
C THR A 322 8.56 5.43 -9.47
N SER A 323 7.32 5.00 -9.70
CA SER A 323 6.13 5.69 -9.22
C SER A 323 4.94 4.73 -9.04
N PHE A 324 3.86 5.21 -8.43
CA PHE A 324 2.55 4.56 -8.41
C PHE A 324 1.56 5.38 -9.24
N THR A 325 0.43 4.78 -9.62
CA THR A 325 -0.66 5.48 -10.30
C THR A 325 -1.83 5.67 -9.35
N TYR A 326 -2.65 6.69 -9.61
CA TYR A 326 -3.88 6.91 -8.88
C TYR A 326 -4.98 7.49 -9.77
N PHE A 327 -6.22 7.22 -9.39
CA PHE A 327 -7.41 7.77 -10.03
C PHE A 327 -8.22 8.60 -9.05
N THR A 328 -8.64 9.79 -9.45
CA THR A 328 -9.59 10.63 -8.70
C THR A 328 -10.25 11.65 -9.63
N LEU A 329 -11.49 12.02 -9.32
CA LEU A 329 -12.22 13.11 -10.00
C LEU A 329 -11.93 14.49 -9.35
N ASN A 330 -11.11 14.55 -8.31
CA ASN A 330 -10.83 15.77 -7.54
C ASN A 330 -9.45 16.34 -7.84
N ASP A 331 -9.40 17.47 -8.55
CA ASP A 331 -8.15 18.11 -8.94
C ASP A 331 -7.33 18.61 -7.73
N LYS A 332 -8.01 19.07 -6.66
CA LYS A 332 -7.31 19.49 -5.45
C LYS A 332 -6.60 18.31 -4.78
N LEU A 333 -7.29 17.18 -4.59
CA LEU A 333 -6.66 15.97 -4.05
C LEU A 333 -5.52 15.49 -4.97
N SER A 334 -5.70 15.59 -6.28
CA SER A 334 -4.65 15.24 -7.26
C SER A 334 -3.39 16.08 -7.07
N ASN A 335 -3.54 17.40 -6.93
CA ASN A 335 -2.41 18.30 -6.70
C ASN A 335 -1.72 18.00 -5.35
N ASP A 336 -2.51 17.78 -4.28
CA ASP A 336 -1.97 17.43 -2.97
C ASP A 336 -1.17 16.13 -3.02
N ILE A 337 -1.67 15.07 -3.68
CA ILE A 337 -1.00 13.78 -3.86
C ILE A 337 0.34 13.97 -4.58
N THR A 338 0.35 14.73 -5.68
CA THR A 338 1.56 14.97 -6.47
C THR A 338 2.61 15.73 -5.66
N ASN A 339 2.21 16.80 -4.97
CA ASN A 339 3.12 17.63 -4.17
C ASN A 339 3.73 16.84 -3.01
N ILE A 340 2.90 16.10 -2.26
CA ILE A 340 3.39 15.26 -1.16
C ILE A 340 4.28 14.14 -1.70
N GLY A 341 3.90 13.51 -2.83
CA GLY A 341 4.71 12.49 -3.47
C GLY A 341 6.10 12.98 -3.84
N ASN A 342 6.21 14.19 -4.35
CA ASN A 342 7.50 14.82 -4.65
C ASN A 342 8.33 15.07 -3.39
N GLU A 343 7.70 15.55 -2.30
CA GLU A 343 8.38 15.82 -1.03
C GLU A 343 9.07 14.57 -0.44
N TYR A 344 8.48 13.38 -0.62
CA TYR A 344 9.01 12.11 -0.10
C TYR A 344 9.72 11.26 -1.16
N ALA A 345 9.95 11.81 -2.37
CA ALA A 345 10.44 11.08 -3.55
C ALA A 345 9.60 9.83 -3.90
N GLU A 346 8.33 9.86 -3.61
CA GLU A 346 7.33 8.84 -3.96
C GLU A 346 6.43 9.35 -5.08
N ARG A 347 6.99 9.42 -6.29
CA ARG A 347 6.31 10.00 -7.46
C ARG A 347 5.01 9.27 -7.76
N SER A 348 4.04 10.03 -8.28
CA SER A 348 2.73 9.51 -8.65
C SER A 348 2.27 10.05 -10.01
N ILE A 349 1.45 9.27 -10.70
CA ILE A 349 0.85 9.66 -11.97
C ILE A 349 -0.66 9.48 -11.88
N ARG A 350 -1.40 10.55 -12.18
CA ARG A 350 -2.86 10.49 -12.26
C ARG A 350 -3.30 9.73 -13.48
N ILE A 351 -4.16 8.73 -13.30
CA ILE A 351 -4.90 8.08 -14.39
C ILE A 351 -5.94 9.07 -14.92
N PRO A 352 -6.08 9.27 -16.24
CA PRO A 352 -7.06 10.19 -16.81
C PRO A 352 -8.48 9.86 -16.32
N PRO A 353 -9.25 10.85 -15.80
CA PRO A 353 -10.57 10.60 -15.21
C PRO A 353 -11.68 10.53 -16.30
N TRP A 354 -11.50 9.73 -17.31
CA TRP A 354 -12.41 9.56 -18.45
C TRP A 354 -13.53 8.57 -18.10
N THR A 355 -14.62 9.09 -17.56
CA THR A 355 -15.74 8.29 -17.06
C THR A 355 -16.61 7.66 -18.14
N ASP A 356 -16.56 8.15 -19.37
CA ASP A 356 -17.23 7.60 -20.56
C ASP A 356 -16.76 6.18 -20.91
N TYR A 357 -15.55 5.80 -20.48
CA TYR A 357 -15.03 4.44 -20.61
C TYR A 357 -15.85 3.37 -19.85
N LEU A 358 -16.74 3.77 -18.95
CA LEU A 358 -17.68 2.84 -18.30
C LEU A 358 -18.53 2.08 -19.34
N GLN A 359 -18.78 2.68 -20.51
CA GLN A 359 -19.51 2.00 -21.58
C GLN A 359 -18.82 0.73 -22.09
N LEU A 360 -17.48 0.66 -22.01
CA LEU A 360 -16.70 -0.51 -22.41
C LEU A 360 -16.84 -1.68 -21.43
N LEU A 361 -17.34 -1.41 -20.22
CA LEU A 361 -17.61 -2.45 -19.20
C LEU A 361 -19.06 -2.92 -19.21
N LYS A 362 -19.90 -2.50 -20.16
CA LYS A 362 -21.26 -3.04 -20.32
C LYS A 362 -21.19 -4.53 -20.64
N SER A 363 -22.04 -5.31 -20.00
CA SER A 363 -22.28 -6.72 -20.29
C SER A 363 -23.59 -6.89 -21.04
N ASN A 364 -23.70 -7.96 -21.81
CA ASN A 364 -24.96 -8.36 -22.44
C ASN A 364 -25.80 -9.29 -21.54
N VAL A 365 -25.22 -9.79 -20.44
CA VAL A 365 -25.83 -10.80 -19.58
C VAL A 365 -25.85 -10.41 -18.09
N ALA A 366 -25.19 -9.29 -17.74
CA ALA A 366 -25.14 -8.72 -16.38
C ALA A 366 -25.15 -7.19 -16.45
N ASP A 367 -25.19 -6.51 -15.30
CA ASP A 367 -25.14 -5.06 -15.25
C ASP A 367 -23.78 -4.50 -15.71
N VAL A 368 -22.69 -5.22 -15.38
CA VAL A 368 -21.32 -4.83 -15.71
C VAL A 368 -20.43 -6.07 -15.85
N LYS A 369 -19.35 -6.00 -16.65
CA LYS A 369 -18.30 -7.02 -16.69
C LYS A 369 -17.04 -6.54 -15.99
N ASN A 370 -16.28 -7.46 -15.40
CA ASN A 370 -15.10 -7.11 -14.58
C ASN A 370 -13.86 -6.76 -15.42
N SER A 371 -13.84 -7.08 -16.69
CA SER A 371 -12.71 -6.82 -17.60
C SER A 371 -13.16 -6.74 -19.05
N ASP A 372 -12.31 -6.17 -19.91
CA ASP A 372 -12.46 -6.20 -21.36
C ASP A 372 -11.11 -6.53 -22.02
N PHE A 373 -11.05 -7.65 -22.76
CA PHE A 373 -9.81 -8.08 -23.41
C PHE A 373 -9.34 -7.13 -24.52
N ALA A 374 -10.25 -6.37 -25.14
CA ALA A 374 -9.88 -5.37 -26.12
C ALA A 374 -9.12 -4.18 -25.50
N CYS A 375 -9.34 -3.93 -24.19
CA CYS A 375 -8.77 -2.81 -23.46
C CYS A 375 -7.68 -3.22 -22.45
N LYS A 376 -7.08 -4.41 -22.56
CA LYS A 376 -6.09 -4.91 -21.60
C LYS A 376 -4.87 -3.99 -21.39
N ASN A 377 -4.52 -3.20 -22.39
CA ASN A 377 -3.43 -2.22 -22.29
C ASN A 377 -3.83 -0.96 -21.51
N SER A 378 -5.11 -0.73 -21.28
CA SER A 378 -5.67 0.37 -20.49
C SER A 378 -6.24 -0.12 -19.16
N ASP A 379 -5.74 -1.25 -18.65
CA ASP A 379 -6.28 -1.96 -17.49
C ASP A 379 -6.32 -1.09 -16.22
N GLY A 380 -5.36 -0.19 -16.02
CA GLY A 380 -5.38 0.78 -14.91
C GLY A 380 -6.59 1.73 -14.96
N LEU A 381 -6.94 2.24 -16.15
CA LEU A 381 -8.15 3.05 -16.33
C LEU A 381 -9.41 2.20 -16.17
N MET A 382 -9.46 1.03 -16.83
CA MET A 382 -10.63 0.15 -16.80
C MET A 382 -10.95 -0.32 -15.38
N SER A 383 -9.94 -0.67 -14.58
CA SER A 383 -10.13 -1.06 -13.18
C SER A 383 -10.63 0.09 -12.31
N SER A 384 -10.09 1.29 -12.51
CA SER A 384 -10.54 2.49 -11.79
C SER A 384 -12.00 2.81 -12.09
N ILE A 385 -12.41 2.76 -13.37
CA ILE A 385 -13.79 2.99 -13.80
C ILE A 385 -14.73 1.89 -13.29
N PHE A 386 -14.27 0.62 -13.29
CA PHE A 386 -15.03 -0.47 -12.69
C PHE A 386 -15.32 -0.19 -11.20
N LEU A 387 -14.30 0.16 -10.42
CA LEU A 387 -14.44 0.46 -8.99
C LEU A 387 -15.38 1.65 -8.75
N MET A 388 -15.25 2.71 -9.55
CA MET A 388 -16.10 3.90 -9.45
C MET A 388 -17.59 3.56 -9.60
N ASN A 389 -17.94 2.54 -10.36
CA ASN A 389 -19.33 2.11 -10.57
C ASN A 389 -20.00 1.60 -9.29
N PHE A 390 -19.21 1.12 -8.30
CA PHE A 390 -19.71 0.63 -7.01
C PHE A 390 -19.77 1.71 -5.92
N ILE A 391 -19.39 2.94 -6.26
CA ILE A 391 -19.38 4.09 -5.35
C ILE A 391 -20.55 5.01 -5.71
N PRO A 392 -21.50 5.29 -4.79
CA PRO A 392 -22.55 6.27 -5.00
C PRO A 392 -21.99 7.65 -5.38
N ILE A 393 -22.69 8.37 -6.26
CA ILE A 393 -22.21 9.60 -6.90
C ILE A 393 -21.72 10.66 -5.90
N GLN A 394 -22.39 10.78 -4.74
CA GLN A 394 -22.04 11.76 -3.71
C GLN A 394 -20.66 11.55 -3.08
N TYR A 395 -20.10 10.33 -3.14
CA TYR A 395 -18.79 10.02 -2.55
C TYR A 395 -17.65 10.08 -3.58
N ARG A 396 -17.94 10.03 -4.91
CA ARG A 396 -16.94 9.91 -5.96
C ARG A 396 -15.92 11.05 -5.98
N LYS A 397 -16.34 12.27 -5.62
CA LYS A 397 -15.46 13.45 -5.59
C LYS A 397 -14.36 13.34 -4.52
N ASN A 398 -14.63 12.65 -3.42
CA ASN A 398 -13.70 12.48 -2.32
C ASN A 398 -13.14 11.05 -2.24
N TRP A 399 -13.17 10.34 -3.36
CA TRP A 399 -12.57 9.03 -3.52
C TRP A 399 -11.28 9.13 -4.32
N VAL A 400 -10.27 8.36 -3.88
CA VAL A 400 -9.02 8.13 -4.59
C VAL A 400 -8.72 6.64 -4.59
N HIS A 401 -8.51 6.09 -5.78
CA HIS A 401 -7.96 4.76 -5.98
C HIS A 401 -6.46 4.86 -6.20
N PHE A 402 -5.66 4.13 -5.43
CA PHE A 402 -4.21 4.00 -5.61
C PHE A 402 -3.89 2.62 -6.19
N ASP A 403 -3.44 2.59 -7.45
CA ASP A 403 -2.89 1.40 -8.09
C ASP A 403 -1.37 1.39 -7.84
N ILE A 404 -0.98 0.66 -6.80
CA ILE A 404 0.39 0.56 -6.32
C ILE A 404 1.08 -0.65 -6.95
N ARG A 405 2.37 -0.58 -7.13
CA ARG A 405 3.10 -1.72 -7.71
C ARG A 405 3.38 -2.81 -6.70
N LEU A 406 3.46 -4.03 -7.23
CA LEU A 406 3.75 -5.22 -6.45
C LEU A 406 5.24 -5.28 -6.01
N ASN A 407 6.17 -5.00 -6.93
CA ASN A 407 7.60 -5.20 -6.75
C ASN A 407 8.37 -3.89 -6.61
N SER A 408 9.40 -3.91 -5.78
CA SER A 408 10.43 -2.87 -5.82
C SER A 408 11.49 -3.21 -6.87
N TYR A 409 12.20 -2.20 -7.34
CA TYR A 409 13.34 -2.30 -8.26
C TYR A 409 14.43 -3.29 -7.80
N ASN A 410 14.41 -3.74 -6.54
CA ASN A 410 15.46 -4.54 -5.92
C ASN A 410 14.96 -5.78 -5.20
N ASN A 411 15.40 -6.94 -5.66
CA ASN A 411 15.46 -8.22 -4.92
C ASN A 411 14.14 -8.86 -4.51
N ASN A 412 13.08 -8.80 -5.31
CA ASN A 412 11.84 -9.52 -5.03
C ASN A 412 11.25 -9.25 -3.61
N VAL A 413 11.43 -8.05 -3.10
CA VAL A 413 10.92 -7.61 -1.81
C VAL A 413 10.09 -6.37 -2.00
N ASN A 414 8.85 -6.36 -1.51
CA ASN A 414 8.00 -5.18 -1.56
C ASN A 414 8.44 -4.15 -0.50
N ILE A 415 8.51 -2.88 -0.89
CA ILE A 415 8.94 -1.76 -0.03
C ILE A 415 7.76 -0.91 0.48
N ALA A 416 6.52 -1.29 0.20
CA ALA A 416 5.33 -0.50 0.51
C ALA A 416 5.50 0.96 0.03
N ASP A 417 5.78 1.13 -1.27
CA ASP A 417 5.99 2.44 -1.90
C ASP A 417 4.73 3.30 -1.75
N GLY A 418 4.92 4.60 -1.55
CA GLY A 418 3.82 5.54 -1.30
C GLY A 418 3.45 5.70 0.18
N PHE A 419 3.97 4.87 1.10
CA PHE A 419 3.55 4.88 2.50
C PHE A 419 3.71 6.25 3.16
N ALA A 420 4.83 6.94 2.96
CA ALA A 420 5.08 8.25 3.55
C ALA A 420 4.11 9.30 2.97
N SER A 421 3.88 9.26 1.68
CA SER A 421 2.94 10.15 0.99
C SER A 421 1.51 9.93 1.46
N PHE A 422 1.06 8.68 1.57
CA PHE A 422 -0.29 8.34 2.04
C PHE A 422 -0.52 8.78 3.49
N TYR A 423 0.47 8.56 4.37
CA TYR A 423 0.42 9.02 5.76
C TYR A 423 0.23 10.54 5.84
N ASN A 424 1.05 11.31 5.13
CA ASN A 424 0.98 12.77 5.15
C ASN A 424 -0.26 13.34 4.45
N MET A 425 -0.76 12.67 3.41
CA MET A 425 -2.04 13.03 2.78
C MET A 425 -3.19 12.91 3.79
N ILE A 426 -3.26 11.83 4.57
CA ILE A 426 -4.32 11.62 5.56
C ILE A 426 -4.18 12.62 6.72
N LEU A 427 -2.96 12.95 7.13
CA LEU A 427 -2.73 13.95 8.18
C LEU A 427 -3.26 15.35 7.82
N LYS A 428 -3.26 15.72 6.53
CA LYS A 428 -3.74 17.02 6.04
C LYS A 428 -5.28 17.13 5.98
N ILE A 429 -6.01 16.02 6.14
CA ILE A 429 -7.48 15.98 6.18
C ILE A 429 -7.99 16.30 7.58
#